data_6e9adc82de1bb49d79fd5be91bcbb8ae
#
_entry.id   6e9adc82de1bb49d79fd5be91bcbb8ae
#
_cell.length_a   1.000
_cell.length_b   1.000
_cell.length_c   1.000
_cell.angle_alpha   90.00
_cell.angle_beta   90.00
_cell.angle_gamma   90.00
#
_symmetry.space_group_name_H-M   'P 1'
#
loop_
_entity.id
_entity.type
_entity.pdbx_description
1 polymer ?
#
loop_
_entity_poly.entity_id
_entity_poly.type
_entity_poly.pdbx_seq_one_letter_code
_entity_poly.pdbx_strand_id
1 'polypeptide(L)'
;NRFLARNCVFLSIIPKLFPNLSVNLLLRTPQKISYITLTMNDFRFLVITCLIAMLSCTSSLAQLAKRSGSVSKSQSADFQIQASKKIDRLVGADFRRKQIRPLGKANDAEFMRRAYLNAIGRIPSYEEAVSFLNDESPDKRNNLIDSLLGSYGYNMHMFNWWADLLRATDEFEDTSGAPYIKWIKDSIAENKSYKSMVHELISATGGGWQNGAVGYYVRDQGMLKDNMANTTRIFLGTRIECAQCHNHPFDSWKQMDFYQMAAFTNGIKTAKSHLSNYLEDKEDMDGVSRDLIDVSRLIRYAVYDFSIQDTGTGTIRLPKDYKYRDGDPGERVGAKSLSQFGKTVKVSTRSKSTDPGKSRVKFADWLVSPDNPRFTKVIANRMWKRVMATGLFEPLDNFSSASEPSNSALMSYLEELLIDLDYDLLAFQKILYKSYSFQLRPNAIQHPDRSPYHFNGRQLKRLSAEQIWDSLLTLKIKEPDKRLGNGYTGDAIMYRGRPVLVGKKSMRDLYNEVMEIESGDEVWDYTKKLHDQIKSDKGVKSGGGESMQMMMAYNAGKKYG
;
A
#
# COMPACT_ATOMS: atom_id res chain seq x y z
N ASN A 1 -33.24 -29.01 1.19
CA ASN A 1 -33.93 -29.83 0.15
C ASN A 1 -35.44 -29.97 0.37
N ARG A 2 -35.97 -29.97 1.62
CA ARG A 2 -37.43 -30.02 1.86
C ARG A 2 -38.12 -28.64 1.71
N PHE A 3 -37.40 -27.54 1.88
CA PHE A 3 -37.93 -26.19 1.69
C PHE A 3 -38.07 -25.78 0.22
N LEU A 4 -37.12 -26.24 -0.63
CA LEU A 4 -37.16 -26.01 -2.07
C LEU A 4 -38.29 -26.80 -2.75
N ALA A 5 -38.56 -28.02 -2.31
CA ALA A 5 -39.66 -28.83 -2.84
C ALA A 5 -41.04 -28.23 -2.53
N ARG A 6 -41.26 -27.59 -1.37
CA ARG A 6 -42.53 -26.92 -1.02
C ARG A 6 -42.76 -25.65 -1.84
N ASN A 7 -41.72 -24.87 -2.16
CA ASN A 7 -41.87 -23.63 -2.93
C ASN A 7 -42.06 -23.89 -4.42
N CYS A 8 -41.49 -24.97 -4.98
CA CYS A 8 -41.76 -25.40 -6.37
C CYS A 8 -43.22 -25.85 -6.57
N VAL A 9 -43.84 -26.46 -5.58
CA VAL A 9 -45.27 -26.84 -5.65
C VAL A 9 -46.18 -25.62 -5.61
N PHE A 10 -45.85 -24.59 -4.81
CA PHE A 10 -46.63 -23.35 -4.75
C PHE A 10 -46.60 -22.56 -6.06
N LEU A 11 -45.44 -22.51 -6.75
CA LEU A 11 -45.27 -21.85 -8.06
C LEU A 11 -45.99 -22.59 -9.21
N SER A 12 -46.28 -23.86 -9.07
CA SER A 12 -47.04 -24.64 -10.07
C SER A 12 -48.56 -24.52 -9.91
N ILE A 13 -49.06 -24.05 -8.77
CA ILE A 13 -50.50 -23.95 -8.44
C ILE A 13 -51.07 -22.58 -8.85
N ILE A 14 -50.31 -21.49 -8.75
CA ILE A 14 -50.75 -20.13 -9.06
C ILE A 14 -51.26 -19.97 -10.50
N PRO A 15 -50.62 -20.52 -11.54
CA PRO A 15 -51.11 -20.42 -12.93
C PRO A 15 -52.40 -21.19 -13.20
N LYS A 16 -52.69 -22.20 -12.38
CA LYS A 16 -53.94 -22.97 -12.51
C LYS A 16 -55.14 -22.30 -11.86
N LEU A 17 -54.90 -21.38 -10.90
CA LEU A 17 -55.96 -20.64 -10.19
C LEU A 17 -56.31 -19.30 -10.88
N PHE A 18 -55.36 -18.70 -11.63
CA PHE A 18 -55.55 -17.39 -12.26
C PHE A 18 -54.90 -17.35 -13.69
N PRO A 19 -55.50 -17.97 -14.70
CA PRO A 19 -54.88 -18.10 -16.03
C PRO A 19 -54.70 -16.78 -16.80
N ASN A 20 -55.40 -15.70 -16.41
CA ASN A 20 -55.41 -14.41 -17.14
C ASN A 20 -55.04 -13.21 -16.26
N LEU A 21 -54.20 -13.39 -15.26
CA LEU A 21 -53.76 -12.28 -14.40
C LEU A 21 -52.76 -11.38 -15.14
N SER A 22 -53.15 -10.13 -15.42
CA SER A 22 -52.26 -9.06 -15.88
C SER A 22 -52.15 -7.99 -14.79
N VAL A 23 -50.94 -7.52 -14.53
CA VAL A 23 -50.69 -6.47 -13.54
C VAL A 23 -50.24 -5.21 -14.30
N ASN A 24 -50.99 -4.13 -14.14
CA ASN A 24 -50.61 -2.82 -14.68
C ASN A 24 -49.80 -2.04 -13.66
N LEU A 25 -48.55 -1.77 -13.96
CA LEU A 25 -47.67 -0.93 -13.13
C LEU A 25 -47.70 0.51 -13.65
N LEU A 26 -47.99 1.44 -12.76
CA LEU A 26 -48.01 2.87 -13.05
C LEU A 26 -46.61 3.46 -12.80
N LEU A 27 -45.90 3.81 -13.84
CA LEU A 27 -44.63 4.52 -13.76
C LEU A 27 -44.87 6.02 -14.02
N ARG A 28 -44.55 6.83 -13.02
CA ARG A 28 -44.68 8.29 -13.06
C ARG A 28 -43.28 8.90 -13.24
N THR A 29 -43.03 9.46 -14.42
CA THR A 29 -41.88 10.36 -14.63
C THR A 29 -42.39 11.80 -14.74
N PRO A 30 -41.54 12.84 -14.52
CA PRO A 30 -42.01 14.23 -14.52
C PRO A 30 -42.66 14.72 -15.80
N GLN A 31 -42.61 13.97 -16.87
CA GLN A 31 -43.09 14.38 -18.20
C GLN A 31 -44.08 13.43 -18.91
N LYS A 32 -44.28 12.19 -18.42
CA LYS A 32 -45.25 11.26 -19.04
C LYS A 32 -45.73 10.19 -18.07
N ILE A 33 -47.01 9.86 -18.11
CA ILE A 33 -47.60 8.68 -17.48
C ILE A 33 -47.66 7.59 -18.54
N SER A 34 -46.96 6.48 -18.30
CA SER A 34 -46.98 5.31 -19.20
C SER A 34 -47.41 4.07 -18.42
N TYR A 35 -48.26 3.27 -19.01
CA TYR A 35 -48.66 1.97 -18.45
C TYR A 35 -47.84 0.88 -19.11
N ILE A 36 -47.20 0.05 -18.33
CA ILE A 36 -46.54 -1.17 -18.80
C ILE A 36 -47.41 -2.35 -18.38
N THR A 37 -47.93 -3.09 -19.34
CA THR A 37 -48.67 -4.33 -19.07
C THR A 37 -47.68 -5.48 -19.10
N LEU A 38 -47.40 -6.08 -17.93
CA LEU A 38 -46.56 -7.24 -17.81
C LEU A 38 -47.40 -8.52 -18.00
N THR A 39 -46.94 -9.39 -18.88
CA THR A 39 -47.58 -10.72 -19.08
C THR A 39 -47.12 -11.70 -17.99
N MET A 40 -47.87 -12.78 -17.81
CA MET A 40 -47.51 -13.85 -16.83
C MET A 40 -46.15 -14.46 -17.12
N ASN A 41 -45.66 -14.43 -18.35
CA ASN A 41 -44.33 -14.90 -18.70
C ASN A 41 -43.26 -13.93 -18.23
N ASP A 42 -43.49 -12.61 -18.34
CA ASP A 42 -42.57 -11.58 -17.84
C ASP A 42 -42.45 -11.63 -16.31
N PHE A 43 -43.59 -11.87 -15.61
CA PHE A 43 -43.62 -12.04 -14.17
C PHE A 43 -42.86 -13.29 -13.72
N ARG A 44 -42.98 -14.39 -14.46
CA ARG A 44 -42.18 -15.64 -14.20
C ARG A 44 -40.68 -15.39 -14.37
N PHE A 45 -40.32 -14.67 -15.45
CA PHE A 45 -38.92 -14.33 -15.72
C PHE A 45 -38.36 -13.43 -14.61
N LEU A 46 -39.12 -12.43 -14.15
CA LEU A 46 -38.73 -11.52 -13.06
C LEU A 46 -38.56 -12.28 -11.74
N VAL A 47 -39.48 -13.15 -11.38
CA VAL A 47 -39.42 -13.97 -10.15
C VAL A 47 -38.26 -14.94 -10.18
N ILE A 48 -37.99 -15.59 -11.32
CA ILE A 48 -36.83 -16.49 -11.47
C ILE A 48 -35.51 -15.72 -11.38
N THR A 49 -35.43 -14.54 -11.99
CA THR A 49 -34.22 -13.68 -11.93
C THR A 49 -33.99 -13.16 -10.52
N CYS A 50 -35.04 -12.77 -9.80
CA CYS A 50 -34.94 -12.37 -8.38
C CYS A 50 -34.54 -13.55 -7.48
N LEU A 51 -35.05 -14.76 -7.72
CA LEU A 51 -34.65 -15.96 -6.98
C LEU A 51 -33.22 -16.37 -7.23
N ILE A 52 -32.74 -16.27 -8.47
CA ILE A 52 -31.32 -16.51 -8.81
C ILE A 52 -30.43 -15.45 -8.18
N ALA A 53 -30.83 -14.19 -8.19
CA ALA A 53 -30.13 -13.09 -7.52
C ALA A 53 -30.09 -13.27 -5.98
N MET A 54 -31.18 -13.70 -5.36
CA MET A 54 -31.20 -14.03 -3.93
C MET A 54 -30.34 -15.25 -3.58
N LEU A 55 -30.32 -16.28 -4.41
CA LEU A 55 -29.45 -17.45 -4.21
C LEU A 55 -27.97 -17.10 -4.38
N SER A 56 -27.61 -16.24 -5.31
CA SER A 56 -26.25 -15.73 -5.46
C SER A 56 -25.85 -14.81 -4.30
N CYS A 57 -26.77 -14.01 -3.78
CA CYS A 57 -26.55 -13.15 -2.62
C CYS A 57 -26.37 -13.96 -1.32
N THR A 58 -27.14 -15.05 -1.12
CA THR A 58 -26.98 -15.92 0.05
C THR A 58 -25.68 -16.73 0.02
N SER A 59 -25.19 -17.14 -1.16
CA SER A 59 -23.87 -17.79 -1.28
C SER A 59 -22.72 -16.82 -0.99
N SER A 60 -22.83 -15.58 -1.44
CA SER A 60 -21.86 -14.51 -1.14
C SER A 60 -21.88 -14.11 0.33
N LEU A 61 -23.05 -14.04 0.96
CA LEU A 61 -23.20 -13.80 2.40
C LEU A 61 -22.67 -14.96 3.25
N ALA A 62 -22.84 -16.20 2.80
CA ALA A 62 -22.30 -17.39 3.48
C ALA A 62 -20.75 -17.45 3.35
N GLN A 63 -20.18 -17.00 2.24
CA GLN A 63 -18.72 -16.86 2.07
C GLN A 63 -18.17 -15.69 2.91
N LEU A 64 -18.88 -14.56 2.98
CA LEU A 64 -18.55 -13.43 3.86
C LEU A 64 -18.62 -13.82 5.34
N ALA A 65 -19.65 -14.56 5.75
CA ALA A 65 -19.80 -15.06 7.13
C ALA A 65 -18.72 -16.11 7.50
N LYS A 66 -18.30 -16.97 6.56
CA LYS A 66 -17.16 -17.87 6.76
C LYS A 66 -15.84 -17.09 6.85
N ARG A 67 -15.64 -16.05 6.03
CA ARG A 67 -14.48 -15.17 6.11
C ARG A 67 -14.45 -14.37 7.41
N SER A 68 -15.57 -13.78 7.82
CA SER A 68 -15.66 -13.04 9.10
C SER A 68 -15.45 -13.95 10.31
N GLY A 69 -15.90 -15.19 10.25
CA GLY A 69 -15.68 -16.19 11.30
C GLY A 69 -14.21 -16.62 11.43
N SER A 70 -13.48 -16.74 10.31
CA SER A 70 -12.05 -17.08 10.32
C SER A 70 -11.17 -15.89 10.77
N VAL A 71 -11.47 -14.68 10.30
CA VAL A 71 -10.80 -13.44 10.72
C VAL A 71 -11.03 -13.17 12.21
N SER A 72 -12.24 -13.41 12.73
CA SER A 72 -12.55 -13.28 14.16
C SER A 72 -11.76 -14.26 15.04
N LYS A 73 -11.49 -15.47 14.55
CA LYS A 73 -10.76 -16.50 15.30
C LYS A 73 -9.24 -16.21 15.34
N SER A 74 -8.66 -15.72 14.25
CA SER A 74 -7.24 -15.36 14.17
C SER A 74 -6.90 -14.06 14.92
N GLN A 75 -7.89 -13.21 15.19
CA GLN A 75 -7.73 -11.99 15.97
C GLN A 75 -8.00 -12.18 17.47
N SER A 76 -8.40 -13.37 17.92
CA SER A 76 -8.65 -13.62 19.33
C SER A 76 -7.36 -13.48 20.16
N ALA A 77 -7.50 -12.96 21.40
CA ALA A 77 -6.37 -12.83 22.31
C ALA A 77 -5.67 -14.18 22.58
N ASP A 78 -6.44 -15.26 22.68
CA ASP A 78 -5.91 -16.61 22.87
C ASP A 78 -5.07 -17.08 21.68
N PHE A 79 -5.50 -16.82 20.45
CA PHE A 79 -4.71 -17.12 19.26
C PHE A 79 -3.37 -16.38 19.28
N GLN A 80 -3.39 -15.08 19.56
CA GLN A 80 -2.18 -14.27 19.63
C GLN A 80 -1.19 -14.78 20.70
N ILE A 81 -1.68 -15.17 21.87
CA ILE A 81 -0.88 -15.76 22.95
C ILE A 81 -0.29 -17.10 22.52
N GLN A 82 -1.08 -17.98 21.90
CA GLN A 82 -0.59 -19.29 21.44
C GLN A 82 0.44 -19.14 20.32
N ALA A 83 0.22 -18.21 19.40
CA ALA A 83 1.15 -17.92 18.31
C ALA A 83 2.49 -17.36 18.84
N SER A 84 2.45 -16.41 19.78
CA SER A 84 3.68 -15.88 20.39
C SER A 84 4.45 -16.95 21.18
N LYS A 85 3.75 -17.82 21.92
CA LYS A 85 4.36 -18.98 22.60
C LYS A 85 4.97 -19.98 21.61
N LYS A 86 4.39 -20.18 20.42
CA LYS A 86 4.97 -21.03 19.36
C LYS A 86 6.26 -20.44 18.82
N ILE A 87 6.31 -19.12 18.59
CA ILE A 87 7.55 -18.40 18.23
C ILE A 87 8.64 -18.69 19.29
N ASP A 88 8.32 -18.47 20.56
CA ASP A 88 9.29 -18.65 21.66
C ASP A 88 9.79 -20.09 21.80
N ARG A 89 8.92 -21.07 21.55
CA ARG A 89 9.32 -22.50 21.51
C ARG A 89 10.30 -22.78 20.37
N LEU A 90 10.11 -22.19 19.18
CA LEU A 90 10.98 -22.39 18.03
C LEU A 90 12.33 -21.70 18.21
N VAL A 91 12.36 -20.50 18.79
CA VAL A 91 13.60 -19.80 19.17
C VAL A 91 14.31 -20.59 20.29
N GLY A 92 13.59 -21.03 21.31
CA GLY A 92 14.15 -21.82 22.39
C GLY A 92 14.68 -23.20 21.95
N ALA A 93 14.08 -23.82 20.94
CA ALA A 93 14.60 -25.05 20.33
C ALA A 93 15.95 -24.81 19.64
N ASP A 94 16.10 -23.69 18.97
CA ASP A 94 17.39 -23.29 18.36
C ASP A 94 18.47 -23.05 19.41
N PHE A 95 18.13 -22.39 20.52
CA PHE A 95 19.05 -22.22 21.67
C PHE A 95 19.57 -23.56 22.18
N ARG A 96 18.68 -24.53 22.39
CA ARG A 96 19.09 -25.87 22.87
C ARG A 96 19.99 -26.58 21.84
N ARG A 97 19.61 -26.54 20.55
CA ARG A 97 20.37 -27.18 19.48
C ARG A 97 21.79 -26.59 19.33
N LYS A 98 21.92 -25.28 19.51
CA LYS A 98 23.15 -24.53 19.33
C LYS A 98 23.91 -24.30 20.65
N GLN A 99 23.37 -24.79 21.76
CA GLN A 99 23.93 -24.60 23.12
C GLN A 99 24.12 -23.11 23.48
N ILE A 100 23.20 -22.27 23.04
CA ILE A 100 23.22 -20.83 23.29
C ILE A 100 22.40 -20.52 24.53
N ARG A 101 22.95 -19.69 25.43
CA ARG A 101 22.20 -19.17 26.58
C ARG A 101 21.51 -17.87 26.22
N PRO A 102 20.16 -17.79 26.34
CA PRO A 102 19.46 -16.52 26.18
C PRO A 102 19.83 -15.57 27.33
N LEU A 103 19.87 -14.28 27.00
CA LEU A 103 19.90 -13.22 28.00
C LEU A 103 18.54 -13.17 28.72
N GLY A 104 18.52 -12.82 30.00
CA GLY A 104 17.26 -12.68 30.74
C GLY A 104 16.35 -11.59 30.17
N LYS A 105 15.15 -11.48 30.75
CA LYS A 105 14.21 -10.39 30.38
C LYS A 105 14.83 -9.01 30.72
N ALA A 106 14.56 -8.05 29.84
CA ALA A 106 14.78 -6.64 30.09
C ALA A 106 13.92 -6.16 31.27
N ASN A 107 14.41 -5.19 32.05
CA ASN A 107 13.57 -4.52 33.03
C ASN A 107 12.47 -3.69 32.36
N ASP A 108 11.52 -3.18 33.14
CA ASP A 108 10.36 -2.47 32.58
C ASP A 108 10.72 -1.17 31.86
N ALA A 109 11.71 -0.44 32.34
CA ALA A 109 12.17 0.79 31.68
C ALA A 109 12.82 0.51 30.32
N GLU A 110 13.68 -0.53 30.23
CA GLU A 110 14.29 -0.98 28.97
C GLU A 110 13.24 -1.48 27.98
N PHE A 111 12.26 -2.27 28.48
CA PHE A 111 11.17 -2.79 27.68
C PHE A 111 10.29 -1.65 27.14
N MET A 112 9.86 -0.75 27.99
CA MET A 112 9.01 0.40 27.64
C MET A 112 9.68 1.27 26.57
N ARG A 113 10.93 1.72 26.82
CA ARG A 113 11.67 2.52 25.85
C ARG A 113 11.76 1.84 24.49
N ARG A 114 12.05 0.54 24.48
CA ARG A 114 12.10 -0.26 23.24
C ARG A 114 10.76 -0.35 22.55
N ALA A 115 9.68 -0.59 23.29
CA ALA A 115 8.34 -0.69 22.74
C ALA A 115 7.92 0.61 22.05
N TYR A 116 8.12 1.75 22.70
CA TYR A 116 7.85 3.06 22.12
C TYR A 116 8.65 3.31 20.83
N LEU A 117 9.97 3.17 20.88
CA LEU A 117 10.84 3.41 19.71
C LEU A 117 10.54 2.49 18.55
N ASN A 118 10.21 1.22 18.79
CA ASN A 118 9.93 0.28 17.69
C ASN A 118 8.51 0.39 17.16
N ALA A 119 7.50 0.62 18.03
CA ALA A 119 6.11 0.66 17.61
C ALA A 119 5.71 2.02 17.03
N ILE A 120 6.07 3.12 17.70
CA ILE A 120 5.63 4.48 17.34
C ILE A 120 6.76 5.45 16.97
N GLY A 121 8.01 5.01 17.00
CA GLY A 121 9.15 5.78 16.48
C GLY A 121 9.70 6.86 17.41
N ARG A 122 9.20 7.03 18.63
CA ARG A 122 9.66 8.01 19.61
C ARG A 122 9.91 7.42 20.99
N ILE A 123 10.54 8.16 21.87
CA ILE A 123 10.60 7.82 23.30
C ILE A 123 9.24 8.09 23.97
N PRO A 124 8.94 7.46 25.13
CA PRO A 124 7.78 7.84 25.93
C PRO A 124 7.95 9.27 26.48
N SER A 125 6.82 9.99 26.66
CA SER A 125 6.82 11.21 27.47
C SER A 125 7.05 10.89 28.96
N TYR A 126 7.27 11.93 29.77
CA TYR A 126 7.41 11.75 31.21
C TYR A 126 6.16 11.09 31.82
N GLU A 127 4.97 11.58 31.47
CA GLU A 127 3.69 11.08 31.98
C GLU A 127 3.45 9.62 31.54
N GLU A 128 3.73 9.29 30.28
CA GLU A 128 3.62 7.92 29.76
C GLU A 128 4.58 6.98 30.51
N ALA A 129 5.81 7.44 30.76
CA ALA A 129 6.81 6.65 31.47
C ALA A 129 6.41 6.40 32.92
N VAL A 130 5.98 7.43 33.66
CA VAL A 130 5.54 7.32 35.04
C VAL A 130 4.30 6.41 35.15
N SER A 131 3.34 6.58 34.26
CA SER A 131 2.12 5.75 34.23
C SER A 131 2.45 4.27 34.06
N PHE A 132 3.32 3.91 33.09
CA PHE A 132 3.69 2.53 32.87
C PHE A 132 4.55 1.92 34.00
N LEU A 133 5.51 2.68 34.54
CA LEU A 133 6.40 2.16 35.59
C LEU A 133 5.66 1.91 36.91
N ASN A 134 4.63 2.73 37.21
CA ASN A 134 3.80 2.60 38.41
C ASN A 134 2.62 1.61 38.25
N ASP A 135 2.37 1.12 37.03
CA ASP A 135 1.34 0.10 36.80
C ASP A 135 1.83 -1.24 37.38
N GLU A 136 1.08 -1.79 38.33
CA GLU A 136 1.36 -3.09 38.97
C GLU A 136 0.66 -4.27 38.28
N SER A 137 -0.11 -4.00 37.21
CA SER A 137 -0.81 -5.03 36.45
C SER A 137 0.17 -6.09 35.91
N PRO A 138 -0.11 -7.39 36.07
CA PRO A 138 0.73 -8.46 35.52
C PRO A 138 0.79 -8.43 34.00
N ASP A 139 -0.23 -7.84 33.33
CA ASP A 139 -0.34 -7.73 31.89
C ASP A 139 0.11 -6.38 31.31
N LYS A 140 0.68 -5.48 32.14
CA LYS A 140 1.05 -4.12 31.73
C LYS A 140 1.87 -4.05 30.42
N ARG A 141 2.76 -5.01 30.19
CA ARG A 141 3.58 -5.07 28.96
C ARG A 141 2.74 -5.37 27.73
N ASN A 142 1.78 -6.31 27.84
CA ASN A 142 0.86 -6.63 26.74
C ASN A 142 -0.10 -5.47 26.49
N ASN A 143 -0.61 -4.85 27.55
CA ASN A 143 -1.49 -3.68 27.46
C ASN A 143 -0.77 -2.50 26.78
N LEU A 144 0.48 -2.26 27.14
CA LEU A 144 1.32 -1.24 26.48
C LEU A 144 1.46 -1.51 24.98
N ILE A 145 1.77 -2.75 24.58
CA ILE A 145 1.88 -3.11 23.16
C ILE A 145 0.58 -2.89 22.43
N ASP A 146 -0.56 -3.31 23.01
CA ASP A 146 -1.87 -3.11 22.37
C ASP A 146 -2.21 -1.62 22.22
N SER A 147 -1.91 -0.80 23.23
CA SER A 147 -2.10 0.65 23.18
C SER A 147 -1.24 1.33 22.12
N LEU A 148 0.06 1.01 22.07
CA LEU A 148 0.98 1.59 21.09
C LEU A 148 0.60 1.22 19.67
N LEU A 149 0.31 -0.05 19.40
CA LEU A 149 -0.05 -0.52 18.06
C LEU A 149 -1.46 -0.08 17.60
N GLY A 150 -2.34 0.32 18.52
CA GLY A 150 -3.62 0.95 18.23
C GLY A 150 -3.57 2.47 18.08
N SER A 151 -2.39 3.09 18.22
CA SER A 151 -2.24 4.54 18.26
C SER A 151 -2.01 5.16 16.88
N TYR A 152 -2.28 6.46 16.77
CA TYR A 152 -1.91 7.25 15.60
C TYR A 152 -0.39 7.27 15.35
N GLY A 153 0.42 7.26 16.42
CA GLY A 153 1.88 7.19 16.33
C GLY A 153 2.37 5.95 15.59
N TYR A 154 1.68 4.79 15.79
CA TYR A 154 1.98 3.59 15.02
C TYR A 154 1.72 3.78 13.53
N ASN A 155 0.58 4.36 13.16
CA ASN A 155 0.23 4.59 11.75
C ASN A 155 1.28 5.48 11.07
N MET A 156 1.74 6.53 11.74
CA MET A 156 2.75 7.44 11.20
C MET A 156 4.12 6.79 11.10
N HIS A 157 4.53 6.01 12.10
CA HIS A 157 5.79 5.28 12.05
C HIS A 157 5.78 4.14 11.01
N MET A 158 4.64 3.49 10.80
CA MET A 158 4.45 2.55 9.69
C MET A 158 4.45 3.25 8.34
N PHE A 159 3.84 4.44 8.26
CA PHE A 159 3.88 5.25 7.04
C PHE A 159 5.31 5.59 6.62
N ASN A 160 6.15 6.06 7.54
CA ASN A 160 7.56 6.36 7.22
C ASN A 160 8.28 5.13 6.65
N TRP A 161 8.06 3.96 7.27
CA TRP A 161 8.65 2.71 6.78
C TRP A 161 8.15 2.30 5.39
N TRP A 162 6.83 2.46 5.12
CA TRP A 162 6.25 2.17 3.83
C TRP A 162 6.66 3.19 2.77
N ALA A 163 6.72 4.47 3.13
CA ALA A 163 7.15 5.54 2.24
C ALA A 163 8.58 5.30 1.74
N ASP A 164 9.49 4.93 2.63
CA ASP A 164 10.87 4.55 2.25
C ASP A 164 10.87 3.34 1.33
N LEU A 165 10.15 2.27 1.68
CA LEU A 165 10.12 1.04 0.91
C LEU A 165 9.53 1.24 -0.49
N LEU A 166 8.44 1.99 -0.58
CA LEU A 166 7.72 2.32 -1.81
C LEU A 166 8.27 3.57 -2.51
N ARG A 167 9.31 4.19 -1.95
CA ARG A 167 9.99 5.38 -2.49
C ARG A 167 9.02 6.54 -2.72
N ALA A 168 8.04 6.71 -1.82
CA ALA A 168 7.06 7.78 -1.91
C ALA A 168 7.70 9.13 -1.62
N THR A 169 7.34 10.12 -2.43
CA THR A 169 7.72 11.53 -2.29
C THR A 169 6.48 12.39 -2.35
N ASP A 170 6.54 13.58 -1.78
CA ASP A 170 5.48 14.58 -1.82
C ASP A 170 5.34 15.26 -3.18
N GLU A 171 6.37 15.17 -4.00
CA GLU A 171 6.46 15.77 -5.32
C GLU A 171 7.07 14.78 -6.31
N PHE A 172 6.42 14.55 -7.43
CA PHE A 172 6.96 13.96 -8.63
C PHE A 172 7.36 15.10 -9.57
N GLU A 173 8.12 14.86 -10.64
CA GLU A 173 8.72 15.90 -11.47
C GLU A 173 7.75 17.05 -11.81
N ASP A 174 6.54 16.74 -12.29
CA ASP A 174 5.56 17.72 -12.73
C ASP A 174 4.18 17.56 -12.05
N THR A 175 4.04 16.73 -11.02
CA THR A 175 2.77 16.48 -10.34
C THR A 175 2.94 16.19 -8.85
N SER A 176 1.84 16.33 -8.12
CA SER A 176 1.80 16.10 -6.69
C SER A 176 1.89 14.61 -6.34
N GLY A 177 2.77 14.27 -5.40
CA GLY A 177 2.79 12.96 -4.76
C GLY A 177 1.73 12.76 -3.67
N ALA A 178 0.98 13.81 -3.33
CA ALA A 178 0.01 13.79 -2.23
C ALA A 178 -1.04 12.67 -2.34
N PRO A 179 -1.63 12.36 -3.52
CA PRO A 179 -2.58 11.26 -3.65
C PRO A 179 -1.97 9.90 -3.29
N TYR A 180 -0.71 9.68 -3.66
CA TYR A 180 0.01 8.45 -3.35
C TYR A 180 0.31 8.33 -1.86
N ILE A 181 0.81 9.40 -1.25
CA ILE A 181 1.05 9.50 0.19
C ILE A 181 -0.24 9.23 0.96
N LYS A 182 -1.34 9.88 0.55
CA LYS A 182 -2.65 9.68 1.16
C LYS A 182 -3.11 8.23 1.07
N TRP A 183 -3.00 7.60 -0.10
CA TRP A 183 -3.38 6.21 -0.29
C TRP A 183 -2.57 5.26 0.62
N ILE A 184 -1.26 5.49 0.81
CA ILE A 184 -0.43 4.71 1.74
C ILE A 184 -0.92 4.90 3.18
N LYS A 185 -1.16 6.15 3.61
CA LYS A 185 -1.65 6.47 4.95
C LYS A 185 -3.02 5.84 5.24
N ASP A 186 -3.95 5.96 4.31
CA ASP A 186 -5.29 5.37 4.42
C ASP A 186 -5.21 3.85 4.49
N SER A 187 -4.40 3.20 3.64
CA SER A 187 -4.21 1.75 3.65
C SER A 187 -3.68 1.23 5.00
N ILE A 188 -2.81 2.00 5.67
CA ILE A 188 -2.30 1.66 7.00
C ILE A 188 -3.39 1.90 8.07
N ALA A 189 -4.07 3.05 8.04
CA ALA A 189 -5.09 3.41 9.01
C ALA A 189 -6.30 2.45 8.99
N GLU A 190 -6.67 1.97 7.80
CA GLU A 190 -7.70 0.97 7.57
C GLU A 190 -7.23 -0.47 7.86
N ASN A 191 -5.97 -0.64 8.24
CA ASN A 191 -5.31 -1.95 8.38
C ASN A 191 -5.57 -2.86 7.15
N LYS A 192 -5.42 -2.28 5.95
CA LYS A 192 -5.58 -3.02 4.69
C LYS A 192 -4.61 -4.21 4.64
N SER A 193 -5.11 -5.39 4.29
CA SER A 193 -4.28 -6.58 4.12
C SER A 193 -3.11 -6.29 3.17
N TYR A 194 -1.90 -6.72 3.54
CA TYR A 194 -0.71 -6.54 2.70
C TYR A 194 -0.90 -7.10 1.30
N LYS A 195 -1.58 -8.23 1.19
CA LYS A 195 -1.94 -8.85 -0.08
C LYS A 195 -2.78 -7.90 -0.95
N SER A 196 -3.83 -7.30 -0.37
CA SER A 196 -4.69 -6.34 -1.07
C SER A 196 -3.94 -5.08 -1.44
N MET A 197 -3.13 -4.54 -0.52
CA MET A 197 -2.32 -3.34 -0.75
C MET A 197 -1.37 -3.53 -1.95
N VAL A 198 -0.65 -4.66 -2.01
CA VAL A 198 0.27 -4.93 -3.12
C VAL A 198 -0.47 -5.21 -4.42
N HIS A 199 -1.59 -5.93 -4.37
CA HIS A 199 -2.40 -6.16 -5.57
C HIS A 199 -2.92 -4.86 -6.17
N GLU A 200 -3.43 -3.94 -5.33
CA GLU A 200 -3.87 -2.61 -5.76
C GLU A 200 -2.73 -1.81 -6.39
N LEU A 201 -1.53 -1.78 -5.78
CA LEU A 201 -0.36 -1.09 -6.35
C LEU A 201 0.00 -1.59 -7.73
N ILE A 202 0.02 -2.90 -7.92
CA ILE A 202 0.47 -3.51 -9.18
C ILE A 202 -0.60 -3.40 -10.27
N SER A 203 -1.88 -3.47 -9.93
CA SER A 203 -3.00 -3.42 -10.88
C SER A 203 -3.59 -2.02 -11.08
N ALA A 204 -3.08 -1.00 -10.39
CA ALA A 204 -3.64 0.36 -10.39
C ALA A 204 -3.76 0.97 -11.79
N THR A 205 -4.90 1.58 -12.09
CA THR A 205 -5.19 2.35 -13.31
C THR A 205 -5.93 3.64 -12.98
N GLY A 206 -6.02 4.54 -13.93
CA GLY A 206 -6.71 5.82 -13.79
C GLY A 206 -5.79 6.94 -13.30
N GLY A 207 -6.37 8.04 -12.91
CA GLY A 207 -5.67 9.23 -12.43
C GLY A 207 -5.28 9.15 -10.95
N GLY A 208 -4.25 9.89 -10.59
CA GLY A 208 -3.69 9.89 -9.23
C GLY A 208 -4.72 10.29 -8.16
N TRP A 209 -5.56 11.28 -8.45
CA TRP A 209 -6.55 11.77 -7.50
C TRP A 209 -7.73 10.82 -7.30
N GLN A 210 -8.06 10.01 -8.31
CA GLN A 210 -9.09 8.97 -8.23
C GLN A 210 -8.54 7.68 -7.60
N ASN A 211 -7.28 7.36 -7.89
CA ASN A 211 -6.61 6.16 -7.43
C ASN A 211 -5.15 6.43 -7.08
N GLY A 212 -4.89 6.78 -5.83
CA GLY A 212 -3.53 7.11 -5.38
C GLY A 212 -2.50 5.99 -5.55
N ALA A 213 -2.94 4.73 -5.69
CA ALA A 213 -2.03 3.59 -5.92
C ALA A 213 -1.25 3.70 -7.24
N VAL A 214 -1.75 4.45 -8.24
CA VAL A 214 -1.04 4.69 -9.52
C VAL A 214 0.29 5.42 -9.31
N GLY A 215 0.46 6.14 -8.19
CA GLY A 215 1.71 6.80 -7.81
C GLY A 215 2.90 5.86 -7.81
N TYR A 216 2.70 4.56 -7.64
CA TYR A 216 3.73 3.54 -7.73
C TYR A 216 4.41 3.48 -9.12
N TYR A 217 3.66 3.72 -10.19
CA TYR A 217 4.18 3.78 -11.56
C TYR A 217 4.56 5.21 -11.97
N VAL A 218 3.75 6.20 -11.57
CA VAL A 218 3.99 7.62 -11.86
C VAL A 218 5.36 8.05 -11.34
N ARG A 219 5.73 7.59 -10.15
CA ARG A 219 7.02 7.87 -9.54
C ARG A 219 8.21 7.49 -10.43
N ASP A 220 8.11 6.45 -11.22
CA ASP A 220 9.20 5.95 -12.08
C ASP A 220 9.13 6.52 -13.51
N GLN A 221 8.20 7.45 -13.80
CA GLN A 221 8.17 8.28 -15.01
C GLN A 221 8.37 7.50 -16.33
N GLY A 222 7.68 6.37 -16.45
CA GLY A 222 7.78 5.51 -17.64
C GLY A 222 8.99 4.60 -17.68
N MET A 223 9.88 4.62 -16.68
CA MET A 223 10.99 3.67 -16.55
C MET A 223 10.48 2.30 -16.06
N LEU A 224 9.66 1.64 -16.88
CA LEU A 224 8.93 0.43 -16.49
C LEU A 224 9.83 -0.77 -16.19
N LYS A 225 11.02 -0.85 -16.79
CA LYS A 225 12.00 -1.89 -16.49
C LYS A 225 12.58 -1.72 -15.09
N ASP A 226 12.90 -0.48 -14.70
CA ASP A 226 13.40 -0.17 -13.36
C ASP A 226 12.31 -0.34 -12.30
N ASN A 227 11.06 0.01 -12.64
CA ASN A 227 9.90 -0.30 -11.81
C ASN A 227 9.76 -1.82 -11.57
N MET A 228 9.90 -2.66 -12.61
CA MET A 228 9.85 -4.12 -12.47
C MET A 228 11.01 -4.64 -11.61
N ALA A 229 12.24 -4.16 -11.82
CA ALA A 229 13.39 -4.51 -10.98
C ALA A 229 13.15 -4.16 -9.50
N ASN A 230 12.62 -2.96 -9.22
CA ASN A 230 12.24 -2.55 -7.88
C ASN A 230 11.09 -3.40 -7.30
N THR A 231 10.10 -3.76 -8.13
CA THR A 231 8.98 -4.64 -7.73
C THR A 231 9.49 -6.00 -7.25
N THR A 232 10.40 -6.63 -7.99
CA THR A 232 10.99 -7.92 -7.60
C THR A 232 11.85 -7.79 -6.34
N ARG A 233 12.61 -6.71 -6.21
CA ARG A 233 13.41 -6.44 -5.01
C ARG A 233 12.54 -6.20 -3.78
N ILE A 234 11.49 -5.40 -3.90
CA ILE A 234 10.62 -5.04 -2.78
C ILE A 234 9.77 -6.23 -2.34
N PHE A 235 9.08 -6.89 -3.27
CA PHE A 235 8.06 -7.88 -2.94
C PHE A 235 8.54 -9.33 -2.99
N LEU A 236 9.61 -9.60 -3.74
CA LEU A 236 10.17 -10.94 -3.88
C LEU A 236 11.60 -11.07 -3.31
N GLY A 237 12.16 -9.99 -2.75
CA GLY A 237 13.50 -10.00 -2.16
C GLY A 237 14.57 -10.47 -3.15
N THR A 238 14.42 -10.15 -4.43
CA THR A 238 15.26 -10.66 -5.49
C THR A 238 15.77 -9.51 -6.35
N ARG A 239 17.08 -9.43 -6.50
CA ARG A 239 17.74 -8.45 -7.34
C ARG A 239 17.95 -9.03 -8.73
N ILE A 240 17.17 -8.53 -9.68
CA ILE A 240 17.28 -8.95 -11.09
C ILE A 240 17.78 -7.82 -12.00
N GLU A 241 18.21 -6.71 -11.44
CA GLU A 241 18.62 -5.51 -12.17
C GLU A 241 19.75 -5.81 -13.17
N CYS A 242 20.75 -6.61 -12.76
CA CYS A 242 21.85 -7.01 -13.63
C CYS A 242 21.38 -7.79 -14.86
N ALA A 243 20.28 -8.53 -14.72
CA ALA A 243 19.70 -9.31 -15.80
C ALA A 243 19.01 -8.45 -16.89
N GLN A 244 18.91 -7.14 -16.69
CA GLN A 244 18.48 -6.21 -17.74
C GLN A 244 19.47 -6.14 -18.91
N CYS A 245 20.78 -6.20 -18.63
CA CYS A 245 21.82 -6.04 -19.65
C CYS A 245 22.51 -7.35 -20.03
N HIS A 246 22.63 -8.31 -19.10
CA HIS A 246 23.29 -9.61 -19.30
C HIS A 246 22.76 -10.62 -18.28
N ASN A 247 23.03 -11.91 -18.48
CA ASN A 247 22.73 -12.92 -17.45
C ASN A 247 23.42 -12.55 -16.13
N HIS A 248 22.72 -12.74 -15.01
CA HIS A 248 23.24 -12.34 -13.70
C HIS A 248 24.56 -13.08 -13.40
N PRO A 249 25.65 -12.36 -13.00
CA PRO A 249 26.97 -12.97 -12.88
C PRO A 249 27.14 -13.90 -11.69
N PHE A 250 26.30 -13.76 -10.66
CA PHE A 250 26.42 -14.48 -9.39
C PHE A 250 25.12 -15.21 -8.96
N ASP A 251 24.08 -15.17 -9.79
CA ASP A 251 22.81 -15.83 -9.53
C ASP A 251 22.25 -16.44 -10.82
N SER A 252 21.21 -17.22 -10.74
CA SER A 252 20.62 -17.99 -11.85
C SER A 252 19.76 -17.16 -12.82
N TRP A 253 19.59 -15.85 -12.59
CA TRP A 253 18.71 -14.98 -13.39
C TRP A 253 19.29 -14.72 -14.79
N LYS A 254 18.49 -15.07 -15.80
CA LYS A 254 18.85 -14.80 -17.20
C LYS A 254 18.28 -13.45 -17.66
N GLN A 255 18.91 -12.87 -18.69
CA GLN A 255 18.37 -11.70 -19.34
C GLN A 255 16.95 -11.95 -19.90
N MET A 256 16.69 -13.15 -20.42
CA MET A 256 15.36 -13.59 -20.84
C MET A 256 14.33 -13.51 -19.69
N ASP A 257 14.68 -13.99 -18.49
CA ASP A 257 13.78 -13.94 -17.33
C ASP A 257 13.39 -12.50 -16.98
N PHE A 258 14.37 -11.59 -17.02
CA PHE A 258 14.10 -10.16 -16.78
C PHE A 258 13.13 -9.57 -17.80
N TYR A 259 13.37 -9.81 -19.12
CA TYR A 259 12.50 -9.27 -20.16
C TYR A 259 11.10 -9.89 -20.13
N GLN A 260 11.00 -11.17 -19.84
CA GLN A 260 9.70 -11.83 -19.67
C GLN A 260 8.92 -11.28 -18.46
N MET A 261 9.60 -10.95 -17.36
CA MET A 261 8.97 -10.26 -16.22
C MET A 261 8.56 -8.84 -16.60
N ALA A 262 9.43 -8.06 -17.22
CA ALA A 262 9.13 -6.68 -17.64
C ALA A 262 7.99 -6.60 -18.66
N ALA A 263 7.73 -7.66 -19.42
CA ALA A 263 6.65 -7.71 -20.39
C ALA A 263 5.25 -7.59 -19.74
N PHE A 264 5.07 -7.93 -18.47
CA PHE A 264 3.80 -7.76 -17.76
C PHE A 264 3.38 -6.30 -17.66
N THR A 265 4.32 -5.39 -17.49
CA THR A 265 4.09 -3.95 -17.31
C THR A 265 4.41 -3.13 -18.57
N ASN A 266 4.97 -3.77 -19.62
CA ASN A 266 5.33 -3.10 -20.86
C ASN A 266 4.10 -2.73 -21.68
N GLY A 267 3.60 -1.56 -21.52
CA GLY A 267 2.38 -1.06 -22.17
C GLY A 267 1.61 -0.12 -21.26
N ILE A 268 2.13 0.08 -20.06
CA ILE A 268 1.70 1.17 -19.20
C ILE A 268 2.12 2.47 -19.89
N LYS A 269 1.15 3.36 -20.06
CA LYS A 269 1.37 4.72 -20.54
C LYS A 269 0.91 5.69 -19.48
N THR A 270 1.67 6.75 -19.33
CA THR A 270 1.26 7.94 -18.58
C THR A 270 0.66 8.95 -19.56
N ALA A 271 -0.49 9.48 -19.26
CA ALA A 271 -1.13 10.53 -20.05
C ALA A 271 -1.30 11.79 -19.20
N LYS A 272 -0.95 12.94 -19.78
CA LYS A 272 -1.25 14.25 -19.20
C LYS A 272 -2.71 14.60 -19.46
N SER A 273 -3.31 15.39 -18.60
CA SER A 273 -4.59 16.04 -18.87
C SER A 273 -4.49 16.97 -20.08
N HIS A 274 -5.54 17.00 -20.91
CA HIS A 274 -5.61 17.96 -22.03
C HIS A 274 -5.60 19.42 -21.57
N LEU A 275 -6.14 19.71 -20.37
CA LEU A 275 -6.12 21.03 -19.76
C LEU A 275 -4.70 21.45 -19.38
N SER A 276 -3.86 20.50 -18.96
CA SER A 276 -2.44 20.77 -18.66
C SER A 276 -1.70 21.27 -19.90
N ASN A 277 -1.90 20.61 -21.05
CA ASN A 277 -1.25 21.03 -22.30
C ASN A 277 -1.74 22.43 -22.74
N TYR A 278 -3.05 22.68 -22.62
CA TYR A 278 -3.62 24.00 -22.98
C TYR A 278 -3.05 25.12 -22.11
N LEU A 279 -2.90 24.92 -20.81
CA LEU A 279 -2.31 25.90 -19.91
C LEU A 279 -0.82 26.13 -20.21
N GLU A 280 -0.08 25.08 -20.62
CA GLU A 280 1.31 25.18 -21.04
C GLU A 280 1.46 26.10 -22.27
N ASP A 281 0.62 25.93 -23.28
CA ASP A 281 0.59 26.79 -24.47
C ASP A 281 0.28 28.25 -24.13
N LYS A 282 -0.60 28.51 -23.16
CA LYS A 282 -0.92 29.87 -22.71
C LYS A 282 0.20 30.57 -21.93
N GLU A 283 1.03 29.80 -21.22
CA GLU A 283 2.18 30.35 -20.49
C GLU A 283 3.25 30.94 -21.42
N ASP A 284 3.37 30.41 -22.63
CA ASP A 284 4.35 30.86 -23.63
C ASP A 284 3.86 32.05 -24.46
N MET A 285 2.64 32.56 -24.23
CA MET A 285 2.10 33.71 -24.96
C MET A 285 2.73 35.03 -24.49
N ASP A 286 3.05 35.88 -25.45
CA ASP A 286 3.52 37.24 -25.16
C ASP A 286 2.50 38.09 -24.36
N GLY A 287 3.00 38.83 -23.36
CA GLY A 287 2.17 39.74 -22.57
C GLY A 287 1.51 39.12 -21.33
N VAL A 288 1.70 37.86 -21.06
CA VAL A 288 1.19 37.22 -19.84
C VAL A 288 2.10 37.57 -18.65
N SER A 289 1.50 38.04 -17.55
CA SER A 289 2.26 38.42 -16.35
C SER A 289 2.85 37.18 -15.64
N ARG A 290 4.02 37.33 -15.01
CA ARG A 290 4.66 36.24 -14.25
C ARG A 290 3.77 35.70 -13.14
N ASP A 291 3.02 36.57 -12.46
CA ASP A 291 2.11 36.14 -11.38
C ASP A 291 0.98 35.25 -11.92
N LEU A 292 0.47 35.54 -13.12
CA LEU A 292 -0.56 34.73 -13.77
C LEU A 292 0.01 33.40 -14.25
N ILE A 293 1.25 33.42 -14.77
CA ILE A 293 1.97 32.19 -15.12
C ILE A 293 2.16 31.29 -13.88
N ASP A 294 2.51 31.89 -12.73
CA ASP A 294 2.68 31.11 -11.50
C ASP A 294 1.36 30.48 -11.01
N VAL A 295 0.22 31.15 -11.19
CA VAL A 295 -1.11 30.58 -10.90
C VAL A 295 -1.48 29.50 -11.91
N SER A 296 -1.20 29.71 -13.20
CA SER A 296 -1.40 28.70 -14.25
C SER A 296 -0.62 27.43 -13.92
N ARG A 297 0.65 27.56 -13.55
CA ARG A 297 1.50 26.41 -13.14
C ARG A 297 0.95 25.71 -11.91
N LEU A 298 0.38 26.45 -10.96
CA LEU A 298 -0.26 25.85 -9.79
C LEU A 298 -1.46 24.99 -10.19
N ILE A 299 -2.33 25.52 -11.07
CA ILE A 299 -3.48 24.76 -11.59
C ILE A 299 -2.97 23.57 -12.40
N ARG A 300 -2.01 23.76 -13.28
CA ARG A 300 -1.40 22.71 -14.07
C ARG A 300 -0.83 21.60 -13.18
N TYR A 301 -0.16 21.95 -12.09
CA TYR A 301 0.34 21.00 -11.12
C TYR A 301 -0.78 20.22 -10.42
N ALA A 302 -1.93 20.83 -10.16
CA ALA A 302 -3.09 20.17 -9.60
C ALA A 302 -3.73 19.19 -10.59
N VAL A 303 -3.87 19.59 -11.87
CA VAL A 303 -4.54 18.81 -12.92
C VAL A 303 -3.59 18.00 -13.80
N TYR A 304 -2.28 18.13 -13.59
CA TYR A 304 -1.29 17.27 -14.21
C TYR A 304 -1.44 15.88 -13.65
N ASP A 305 -2.58 15.30 -14.04
CA ASP A 305 -2.97 13.98 -13.63
C ASP A 305 -2.24 12.99 -14.54
N PHE A 306 -1.12 12.46 -14.07
CA PHE A 306 -0.60 11.26 -14.67
C PHE A 306 -1.65 10.17 -14.52
N SER A 307 -2.48 10.00 -15.51
CA SER A 307 -3.31 8.83 -15.58
C SER A 307 -2.48 7.66 -16.07
N ILE A 308 -2.57 6.55 -15.39
CA ILE A 308 -2.00 5.29 -15.81
C ILE A 308 -3.04 4.59 -16.69
N GLN A 309 -2.71 4.49 -17.98
CA GLN A 309 -3.47 3.73 -18.96
C GLN A 309 -2.69 2.48 -19.33
N ASP A 310 -3.40 1.38 -19.46
CA ASP A 310 -2.81 0.12 -19.84
C ASP A 310 -3.14 -0.17 -21.32
N THR A 311 -2.14 -0.07 -22.17
CA THR A 311 -2.26 -0.41 -23.60
C THR A 311 -1.53 -1.71 -23.95
N GLY A 312 -1.01 -2.39 -22.91
CA GLY A 312 -0.08 -3.49 -23.07
C GLY A 312 -0.74 -4.81 -23.42
N THR A 313 -0.08 -5.54 -24.30
CA THR A 313 -0.45 -6.90 -24.71
C THR A 313 0.31 -7.96 -23.91
N GLY A 314 1.10 -7.57 -22.89
CA GLY A 314 1.96 -8.49 -22.14
C GLY A 314 3.14 -9.02 -22.97
N THR A 315 3.68 -8.19 -23.85
CA THR A 315 4.85 -8.53 -24.69
C THR A 315 5.88 -7.42 -24.66
N ILE A 316 7.14 -7.76 -24.86
CA ILE A 316 8.26 -6.82 -24.97
C ILE A 316 9.24 -7.29 -26.06
N ARG A 317 10.02 -6.36 -26.61
CA ARG A 317 11.12 -6.72 -27.50
C ARG A 317 12.41 -6.93 -26.72
N LEU A 318 13.14 -7.99 -27.03
CA LEU A 318 14.51 -8.17 -26.56
C LEU A 318 15.41 -7.03 -27.10
N PRO A 319 16.50 -6.69 -26.44
CA PRO A 319 17.44 -5.68 -26.92
C PRO A 319 18.09 -6.10 -28.24
N LYS A 320 18.56 -5.13 -29.03
CA LYS A 320 19.18 -5.37 -30.33
C LYS A 320 20.52 -6.08 -30.21
N ASP A 321 21.16 -6.01 -29.06
CA ASP A 321 22.43 -6.64 -28.71
C ASP A 321 22.27 -7.94 -27.90
N TYR A 322 21.03 -8.52 -27.90
CA TYR A 322 20.79 -9.81 -27.25
C TYR A 322 21.68 -10.90 -27.85
N LYS A 323 22.44 -11.60 -27.02
CA LYS A 323 23.51 -12.51 -27.47
C LYS A 323 23.36 -13.96 -26.99
N TYR A 324 22.24 -14.29 -26.32
CA TYR A 324 22.03 -15.63 -25.77
C TYR A 324 21.23 -16.50 -26.72
N ARG A 325 21.42 -17.84 -26.65
CA ARG A 325 20.80 -18.82 -27.55
C ARG A 325 19.31 -19.05 -27.33
N ASP A 326 18.70 -18.48 -26.27
CA ASP A 326 17.32 -18.64 -25.90
C ASP A 326 16.39 -17.56 -26.49
N GLY A 327 16.89 -16.75 -27.43
CA GLY A 327 16.13 -15.76 -28.19
C GLY A 327 16.99 -15.01 -29.21
N ASP A 328 16.33 -14.29 -30.11
CA ASP A 328 16.99 -13.50 -31.16
C ASP A 328 16.99 -12.00 -30.82
N PRO A 329 18.00 -11.22 -31.31
CA PRO A 329 18.03 -9.77 -31.18
C PRO A 329 16.76 -9.11 -31.70
N GLY A 330 16.08 -8.30 -30.86
CA GLY A 330 14.85 -7.62 -31.21
C GLY A 330 13.61 -8.52 -31.29
N GLU A 331 13.72 -9.80 -31.00
CA GLU A 331 12.58 -10.72 -30.91
C GLU A 331 11.51 -10.22 -29.93
N ARG A 332 10.23 -10.44 -30.25
CA ARG A 332 9.12 -10.15 -29.35
C ARG A 332 8.84 -11.36 -28.46
N VAL A 333 9.04 -11.19 -27.15
CA VAL A 333 8.78 -12.21 -26.14
C VAL A 333 7.53 -11.90 -25.32
N GLY A 334 6.83 -12.94 -24.88
CA GLY A 334 5.65 -12.84 -24.04
C GLY A 334 5.99 -12.78 -22.55
N ALA A 335 5.10 -12.21 -21.75
CA ALA A 335 5.27 -12.15 -20.31
C ALA A 335 5.26 -13.56 -19.70
N LYS A 336 6.18 -13.77 -18.76
CA LYS A 336 6.28 -15.00 -17.99
C LYS A 336 6.82 -14.69 -16.59
N SER A 337 6.17 -15.22 -15.57
CA SER A 337 6.64 -15.08 -14.20
C SER A 337 7.82 -16.02 -13.91
N LEU A 338 8.60 -15.67 -12.89
CA LEU A 338 9.75 -16.47 -12.48
C LEU A 338 9.31 -17.86 -12.01
N SER A 339 9.79 -18.91 -12.68
CA SER A 339 9.37 -20.29 -12.44
C SER A 339 9.81 -20.84 -11.08
N GLN A 340 10.80 -20.23 -10.46
CA GLN A 340 11.30 -20.57 -9.13
C GLN A 340 10.34 -20.17 -8.01
N PHE A 341 9.33 -19.35 -8.30
CA PHE A 341 8.40 -18.79 -7.32
C PHE A 341 6.98 -19.30 -7.49
N GLY A 342 6.83 -20.60 -7.58
CA GLY A 342 5.53 -21.26 -7.66
C GLY A 342 5.02 -21.46 -9.10
N LYS A 343 3.69 -21.57 -9.24
CA LYS A 343 3.05 -21.82 -10.54
C LYS A 343 3.30 -20.65 -11.50
N THR A 344 3.91 -20.98 -12.64
CA THR A 344 4.25 -19.97 -13.66
C THR A 344 3.01 -19.45 -14.38
N VAL A 345 2.88 -18.15 -14.45
CA VAL A 345 1.90 -17.43 -15.28
C VAL A 345 2.57 -16.97 -16.57
N LYS A 346 1.89 -17.19 -17.71
CA LYS A 346 2.40 -16.82 -19.04
C LYS A 346 1.35 -16.05 -19.84
N VAL A 347 1.86 -15.14 -20.68
CA VAL A 347 1.08 -14.44 -21.72
C VAL A 347 1.73 -14.76 -23.07
N SER A 348 0.96 -15.32 -23.99
CA SER A 348 1.47 -15.71 -25.31
C SER A 348 1.67 -14.49 -26.19
N THR A 349 2.74 -14.45 -27.00
CA THR A 349 2.98 -13.47 -28.06
C THR A 349 1.92 -13.52 -29.17
N ARG A 350 1.24 -14.67 -29.32
CA ARG A 350 0.14 -14.89 -30.29
C ARG A 350 -1.22 -14.52 -29.72
N SER A 351 -1.31 -14.15 -28.45
CA SER A 351 -2.57 -13.75 -27.84
C SER A 351 -3.07 -12.47 -28.51
N LYS A 352 -4.18 -12.56 -29.21
CA LYS A 352 -4.94 -11.41 -29.70
C LYS A 352 -5.78 -10.80 -28.56
N SER A 353 -5.27 -10.83 -27.32
CA SER A 353 -5.99 -10.21 -26.20
C SER A 353 -6.19 -8.73 -26.51
N THR A 354 -7.42 -8.38 -26.74
CA THR A 354 -7.88 -7.00 -26.95
C THR A 354 -8.15 -6.30 -25.61
N ASP A 355 -7.84 -6.98 -24.49
CA ASP A 355 -8.10 -6.47 -23.14
C ASP A 355 -6.81 -5.90 -22.56
N PRO A 356 -6.60 -4.57 -22.65
CA PRO A 356 -5.45 -3.90 -22.05
C PRO A 356 -5.48 -4.11 -20.53
N GLY A 357 -4.31 -4.29 -19.92
CA GLY A 357 -4.20 -4.45 -18.46
C GLY A 357 -4.34 -5.89 -17.94
N LYS A 358 -4.92 -6.79 -18.70
CA LYS A 358 -5.10 -8.19 -18.27
C LYS A 358 -3.79 -8.90 -17.92
N SER A 359 -2.68 -8.56 -18.59
CA SER A 359 -1.36 -9.12 -18.27
C SER A 359 -0.88 -8.66 -16.89
N ARG A 360 -1.09 -7.39 -16.56
CA ARG A 360 -0.68 -6.78 -15.29
C ARG A 360 -1.51 -7.29 -14.12
N VAL A 361 -2.83 -7.44 -14.30
CA VAL A 361 -3.70 -8.07 -13.29
C VAL A 361 -3.27 -9.51 -13.03
N LYS A 362 -2.98 -10.30 -14.08
CA LYS A 362 -2.43 -11.66 -13.92
C LYS A 362 -1.10 -11.69 -13.17
N PHE A 363 -0.26 -10.67 -13.38
CA PHE A 363 0.97 -10.52 -12.62
C PHE A 363 0.70 -10.20 -11.16
N ALA A 364 -0.24 -9.29 -10.88
CA ALA A 364 -0.65 -8.96 -9.51
C ALA A 364 -1.19 -10.19 -8.79
N ASP A 365 -2.11 -10.96 -9.42
CA ASP A 365 -2.65 -12.19 -8.88
C ASP A 365 -1.57 -13.22 -8.54
N TRP A 366 -0.61 -13.42 -9.46
CA TRP A 366 0.52 -14.32 -9.24
C TRP A 366 1.43 -13.83 -8.12
N LEU A 367 1.73 -12.54 -8.10
CA LEU A 367 2.64 -11.94 -7.12
C LEU A 367 2.14 -12.17 -5.69
N VAL A 368 0.86 -11.91 -5.46
CA VAL A 368 0.24 -12.00 -4.12
C VAL A 368 -0.37 -13.38 -3.81
N SER A 369 -0.20 -14.35 -4.69
CA SER A 369 -0.70 -15.72 -4.45
C SER A 369 -0.03 -16.34 -3.24
N PRO A 370 -0.77 -17.03 -2.36
CA PRO A 370 -0.17 -17.85 -1.30
C PRO A 370 0.77 -18.94 -1.84
N ASP A 371 0.56 -19.38 -3.10
CA ASP A 371 1.42 -20.33 -3.78
C ASP A 371 2.77 -19.72 -4.22
N ASN A 372 2.94 -18.39 -4.10
CA ASN A 372 4.21 -17.73 -4.28
C ASN A 372 4.96 -17.64 -2.94
N PRO A 373 5.85 -18.59 -2.65
CA PRO A 373 6.49 -18.67 -1.33
C PRO A 373 7.40 -17.47 -1.06
N ARG A 374 7.87 -16.81 -2.11
CA ARG A 374 8.79 -15.68 -1.97
C ARG A 374 8.09 -14.43 -1.45
N PHE A 375 6.84 -14.19 -1.90
CA PHE A 375 6.04 -13.05 -1.45
C PHE A 375 5.81 -13.06 0.06
N THR A 376 5.33 -14.18 0.58
CA THR A 376 5.08 -14.34 2.02
C THR A 376 6.37 -14.31 2.84
N LYS A 377 7.40 -15.02 2.38
CA LYS A 377 8.70 -15.09 3.07
C LYS A 377 9.34 -13.72 3.23
N VAL A 378 9.33 -12.91 2.19
CA VAL A 378 9.97 -11.58 2.21
C VAL A 378 9.30 -10.66 3.21
N ILE A 379 7.98 -10.56 3.21
CA ILE A 379 7.28 -9.67 4.14
C ILE A 379 7.36 -10.18 5.59
N ALA A 380 7.25 -11.49 5.82
CA ALA A 380 7.42 -12.07 7.14
C ALA A 380 8.81 -11.75 7.71
N ASN A 381 9.87 -11.91 6.90
CA ASN A 381 11.23 -11.57 7.31
C ASN A 381 11.44 -10.06 7.54
N ARG A 382 10.80 -9.20 6.72
CA ARG A 382 10.85 -7.74 6.90
C ARG A 382 10.17 -7.32 8.20
N MET A 383 8.99 -7.87 8.51
CA MET A 383 8.29 -7.59 9.77
C MET A 383 9.04 -8.15 10.98
N TRP A 384 9.63 -9.35 10.85
CA TRP A 384 10.53 -9.88 11.88
C TRP A 384 11.71 -8.93 12.14
N LYS A 385 12.43 -8.49 11.10
CA LYS A 385 13.54 -7.53 11.25
C LYS A 385 13.08 -6.22 11.85
N ARG A 386 11.93 -5.69 11.44
CA ARG A 386 11.38 -4.45 11.99
C ARG A 386 11.22 -4.55 13.52
N VAL A 387 10.70 -5.67 14.00
CA VAL A 387 10.47 -5.91 15.43
C VAL A 387 11.75 -6.38 16.14
N MET A 388 12.53 -7.27 15.54
CA MET A 388 13.68 -7.93 16.19
C MET A 388 15.05 -7.32 15.87
N ALA A 389 15.12 -6.28 15.05
CA ALA A 389 16.29 -5.54 14.57
C ALA A 389 17.17 -6.28 13.54
N THR A 390 17.10 -7.60 13.45
CA THR A 390 17.84 -8.44 12.49
C THR A 390 16.87 -9.40 11.82
N GLY A 391 17.02 -9.66 10.52
CA GLY A 391 16.23 -10.65 9.79
C GLY A 391 16.65 -12.07 10.09
N LEU A 392 15.79 -13.03 9.77
CA LEU A 392 16.16 -14.44 9.69
C LEU A 392 17.01 -14.71 8.44
N PHE A 393 16.71 -13.96 7.37
CA PHE A 393 17.55 -13.83 6.17
C PHE A 393 18.14 -12.43 6.10
N GLU A 394 19.43 -12.34 5.78
CA GLU A 394 20.12 -11.10 5.45
C GLU A 394 20.97 -11.30 4.17
N PRO A 395 21.02 -10.36 3.26
CA PRO A 395 20.26 -9.10 3.24
C PRO A 395 18.78 -9.31 2.86
N LEU A 396 17.88 -8.41 3.35
CA LEU A 396 16.42 -8.52 3.19
C LEU A 396 15.90 -8.53 1.75
N ASP A 397 16.66 -7.97 0.83
CA ASP A 397 16.26 -7.68 -0.54
C ASP A 397 17.09 -8.45 -1.58
N ASN A 398 17.86 -9.44 -1.12
CA ASN A 398 18.70 -10.27 -1.99
C ASN A 398 18.76 -11.71 -1.49
N PHE A 399 17.64 -12.41 -1.57
CA PHE A 399 17.57 -13.83 -1.28
C PHE A 399 18.10 -14.62 -2.48
N SER A 400 19.37 -14.97 -2.46
CA SER A 400 19.97 -15.85 -3.47
C SER A 400 19.58 -17.30 -3.26
N SER A 401 19.90 -18.16 -4.22
CA SER A 401 19.71 -19.61 -4.12
C SER A 401 20.51 -20.26 -2.97
N ALA A 402 21.59 -19.60 -2.54
CA ALA A 402 22.46 -20.03 -1.44
C ALA A 402 22.03 -19.43 -0.07
N SER A 403 21.01 -18.57 -0.03
CA SER A 403 20.59 -17.93 1.22
C SER A 403 19.77 -18.89 2.06
N GLU A 404 20.21 -19.13 3.30
CA GLU A 404 19.46 -19.91 4.30
C GLU A 404 19.07 -19.04 5.49
N PRO A 405 17.90 -19.28 6.10
CA PRO A 405 17.52 -18.56 7.31
C PRO A 405 18.32 -19.04 8.51
N SER A 406 18.60 -18.14 9.42
CA SER A 406 19.24 -18.49 10.70
C SER A 406 18.44 -19.50 11.54
N ASN A 407 17.12 -19.57 11.32
CA ASN A 407 16.21 -20.55 11.92
C ASN A 407 15.10 -20.91 10.91
N SER A 408 15.25 -22.03 10.19
CA SER A 408 14.32 -22.46 9.14
C SER A 408 12.92 -22.80 9.67
N ALA A 409 12.83 -23.47 10.83
CA ALA A 409 11.56 -23.83 11.44
C ALA A 409 10.75 -22.59 11.86
N LEU A 410 11.43 -21.57 12.37
CA LEU A 410 10.80 -20.31 12.71
C LEU A 410 10.34 -19.58 11.44
N MET A 411 11.17 -19.55 10.39
CA MET A 411 10.81 -18.90 9.13
C MET A 411 9.54 -19.50 8.52
N SER A 412 9.49 -20.84 8.42
CA SER A 412 8.30 -21.54 7.91
C SER A 412 7.06 -21.22 8.74
N TYR A 413 7.20 -21.21 10.06
CA TYR A 413 6.06 -20.85 10.93
C TYR A 413 5.59 -19.39 10.75
N LEU A 414 6.50 -18.45 10.56
CA LEU A 414 6.13 -17.05 10.31
C LEU A 414 5.40 -16.88 8.96
N GLU A 415 5.76 -17.68 7.96
CA GLU A 415 5.06 -17.73 6.68
C GLU A 415 3.63 -18.28 6.84
N GLU A 416 3.48 -19.44 7.54
CA GLU A 416 2.16 -20.02 7.86
C GLU A 416 1.29 -19.04 8.66
N LEU A 417 1.83 -18.46 9.71
CA LEU A 417 1.13 -17.50 10.57
C LEU A 417 0.61 -16.29 9.78
N LEU A 418 1.40 -15.77 8.84
CA LEU A 418 1.00 -14.61 8.04
C LEU A 418 -0.12 -14.96 7.05
N ILE A 419 -0.12 -16.18 6.50
CA ILE A 419 -1.21 -16.71 5.67
C ILE A 419 -2.48 -16.88 6.52
N ASP A 420 -2.38 -17.48 7.71
CA ASP A 420 -3.50 -17.67 8.64
C ASP A 420 -4.15 -16.35 9.08
N LEU A 421 -3.35 -15.27 9.14
CA LEU A 421 -3.80 -13.91 9.43
C LEU A 421 -4.34 -13.17 8.19
N ASP A 422 -4.47 -13.80 7.02
CA ASP A 422 -4.82 -13.17 5.73
C ASP A 422 -3.98 -11.90 5.45
N TYR A 423 -2.70 -11.98 5.80
CA TYR A 423 -1.71 -10.88 5.64
C TYR A 423 -2.04 -9.61 6.44
N ASP A 424 -2.72 -9.73 7.58
CA ASP A 424 -2.89 -8.65 8.56
C ASP A 424 -1.55 -8.37 9.26
N LEU A 425 -0.85 -7.31 8.81
CA LEU A 425 0.46 -6.95 9.35
C LEU A 425 0.41 -6.40 10.77
N LEU A 426 -0.70 -5.79 11.18
CA LEU A 426 -0.87 -5.27 12.54
C LEU A 426 -1.00 -6.44 13.53
N ALA A 427 -1.88 -7.41 13.23
CA ALA A 427 -2.04 -8.60 14.05
C ALA A 427 -0.75 -9.42 14.11
N PHE A 428 -0.04 -9.57 12.99
CA PHE A 428 1.24 -10.23 12.92
C PHE A 428 2.29 -9.55 13.82
N GLN A 429 2.42 -8.23 13.76
CA GLN A 429 3.34 -7.47 14.60
C GLN A 429 2.96 -7.57 16.08
N LYS A 430 1.67 -7.52 16.45
CA LYS A 430 1.21 -7.73 17.84
C LYS A 430 1.74 -9.03 18.42
N ILE A 431 1.66 -10.12 17.66
CA ILE A 431 2.19 -11.43 18.07
C ILE A 431 3.69 -11.39 18.27
N LEU A 432 4.44 -10.74 17.36
CA LEU A 432 5.90 -10.60 17.50
C LEU A 432 6.29 -9.80 18.74
N TYR A 433 5.64 -8.65 19.00
CA TYR A 433 5.92 -7.79 20.14
C TYR A 433 5.58 -8.46 21.48
N LYS A 434 4.56 -9.32 21.51
CA LYS A 434 4.16 -10.07 22.73
C LYS A 434 5.03 -11.28 23.01
N SER A 435 5.92 -11.69 22.08
CA SER A 435 6.84 -12.82 22.29
C SER A 435 7.87 -12.55 23.39
N TYR A 436 8.32 -13.61 24.06
CA TYR A 436 9.42 -13.54 25.01
C TYR A 436 10.72 -13.05 24.35
N SER A 437 10.92 -13.46 23.09
CA SER A 437 12.09 -13.07 22.29
C SER A 437 12.22 -11.54 22.14
N PHE A 438 11.10 -10.82 22.05
CA PHE A 438 11.10 -9.35 22.04
C PHE A 438 11.51 -8.76 23.39
N GLN A 439 11.24 -9.46 24.49
CA GLN A 439 11.46 -8.98 25.86
C GLN A 439 12.88 -9.24 26.40
N LEU A 440 13.75 -9.93 25.67
CA LEU A 440 15.12 -10.22 26.10
C LEU A 440 15.95 -8.94 26.25
N ARG A 441 16.94 -8.98 27.17
CA ARG A 441 17.90 -7.89 27.35
C ARG A 441 18.66 -7.58 26.08
N PRO A 442 19.15 -6.32 25.93
CA PRO A 442 20.02 -5.98 24.83
C PRO A 442 21.31 -6.81 24.88
N ASN A 443 21.76 -7.25 23.70
CA ASN A 443 23.08 -7.82 23.54
C ASN A 443 24.03 -6.70 23.13
N ALA A 444 24.97 -6.35 24.04
CA ALA A 444 25.96 -5.31 23.78
C ALA A 444 27.09 -5.78 22.84
N ILE A 445 27.19 -7.09 22.61
CA ILE A 445 28.19 -7.65 21.69
C ILE A 445 27.70 -7.43 20.28
N GLN A 446 28.46 -6.68 19.51
CA GLN A 446 28.19 -6.49 18.09
C GLN A 446 28.36 -7.83 17.37
N HIS A 447 27.30 -8.29 16.74
CA HIS A 447 27.34 -9.54 15.99
C HIS A 447 28.16 -9.33 14.70
N PRO A 448 29.12 -10.20 14.36
CA PRO A 448 29.87 -10.07 13.12
C PRO A 448 28.95 -10.05 11.92
N ASP A 449 29.23 -9.16 10.96
CA ASP A 449 28.52 -9.13 9.70
C ASP A 449 28.58 -10.50 9.00
N ARG A 450 27.43 -10.94 8.47
CA ARG A 450 27.26 -12.20 7.71
C ARG A 450 27.21 -13.50 8.51
N SER A 451 27.33 -13.50 9.84
CA SER A 451 27.07 -14.72 10.60
C SER A 451 25.59 -14.83 11.00
N PRO A 452 25.03 -16.04 11.10
CA PRO A 452 23.65 -16.22 11.53
C PRO A 452 23.43 -15.71 12.96
N TYR A 453 22.46 -14.82 13.15
CA TYR A 453 22.08 -14.34 14.48
C TYR A 453 20.95 -15.20 15.06
N HIS A 454 21.14 -15.70 16.29
CA HIS A 454 20.23 -16.67 16.92
C HIS A 454 19.28 -16.04 17.94
N PHE A 455 19.16 -14.74 18.02
CA PHE A 455 18.19 -13.99 18.85
C PHE A 455 18.27 -14.26 20.37
N ASN A 456 19.45 -14.60 20.89
CA ASN A 456 19.68 -14.83 22.32
C ASN A 456 19.60 -13.57 23.19
N GLY A 457 19.50 -12.40 22.58
CA GLY A 457 19.28 -11.09 23.15
C GLY A 457 18.76 -10.14 22.08
N ARG A 458 18.60 -8.86 22.40
CA ARG A 458 18.20 -7.84 21.43
C ARG A 458 19.43 -7.14 20.86
N GLN A 459 19.54 -7.09 19.53
CA GLN A 459 20.59 -6.29 18.89
C GLN A 459 20.33 -4.81 19.12
N LEU A 460 21.40 -4.06 19.41
CA LEU A 460 21.35 -2.62 19.44
C LEU A 460 21.19 -2.09 18.00
N LYS A 461 20.29 -1.16 17.82
CA LYS A 461 20.00 -0.53 16.54
C LYS A 461 20.21 0.97 16.68
N ARG A 462 20.85 1.58 15.70
CA ARG A 462 20.87 3.05 15.56
C ARG A 462 19.45 3.55 15.33
N LEU A 463 19.09 4.66 15.94
CA LEU A 463 17.85 5.36 15.66
C LEU A 463 17.93 6.00 14.26
N SER A 464 16.80 6.02 13.55
CA SER A 464 16.69 6.81 12.33
C SER A 464 16.66 8.32 12.67
N ALA A 465 16.82 9.16 11.65
CA ALA A 465 16.72 10.61 11.80
C ALA A 465 15.35 11.03 12.34
N GLU A 466 14.28 10.43 11.84
CA GLU A 466 12.90 10.66 12.29
C GLU A 466 12.73 10.25 13.77
N GLN A 467 13.26 9.10 14.16
CA GLN A 467 13.19 8.64 15.56
C GLN A 467 13.92 9.58 16.51
N ILE A 468 15.07 10.13 16.10
CA ILE A 468 15.80 11.11 16.88
C ILE A 468 14.99 12.41 16.99
N TRP A 469 14.48 12.89 15.85
CA TRP A 469 13.70 14.12 15.78
C TRP A 469 12.44 14.03 16.64
N ASP A 470 11.62 13.00 16.44
CA ASP A 470 10.37 12.79 17.18
C ASP A 470 10.62 12.60 18.68
N SER A 471 11.74 11.96 19.05
CA SER A 471 12.15 11.83 20.44
C SER A 471 12.54 13.17 21.08
N LEU A 472 13.24 14.04 20.35
CA LEU A 472 13.58 15.39 20.82
C LEU A 472 12.31 16.25 20.97
N LEU A 473 11.39 16.17 20.03
CA LEU A 473 10.10 16.85 20.09
C LEU A 473 9.26 16.37 21.28
N THR A 474 9.27 15.08 21.58
CA THR A 474 8.57 14.49 22.74
C THR A 474 9.02 15.11 24.08
N LEU A 475 10.26 15.55 24.18
CA LEU A 475 10.76 16.25 25.40
C LEU A 475 10.18 17.67 25.58
N LYS A 476 9.66 18.27 24.51
CA LYS A 476 9.21 19.66 24.50
C LYS A 476 7.70 19.83 24.28
N ILE A 477 7.09 18.92 23.52
CA ILE A 477 5.69 19.04 23.06
C ILE A 477 4.81 18.09 23.87
N LYS A 478 3.72 18.63 24.43
CA LYS A 478 2.65 17.81 25.02
C LYS A 478 1.86 17.13 23.90
N GLU A 479 1.50 15.86 24.09
CA GLU A 479 0.75 15.04 23.14
C GLU A 479 1.39 15.04 21.73
N PRO A 480 2.67 14.59 21.59
CA PRO A 480 3.42 14.72 20.34
C PRO A 480 2.69 14.07 19.16
N ASP A 481 2.06 12.92 19.34
CA ASP A 481 1.38 12.20 18.26
C ASP A 481 0.21 13.01 17.67
N LYS A 482 -0.55 13.72 18.49
CA LYS A 482 -1.64 14.58 18.01
C LYS A 482 -1.13 15.80 17.25
N ARG A 483 -0.02 16.40 17.69
CA ARG A 483 0.54 17.60 17.06
C ARG A 483 1.37 17.31 15.83
N LEU A 484 2.15 16.24 15.83
CA LEU A 484 2.96 15.83 14.69
C LEU A 484 2.08 15.28 13.55
N GLY A 485 0.94 14.67 13.90
CA GLY A 485 0.01 14.13 12.94
C GLY A 485 -0.84 15.16 12.20
N ASN A 486 -1.11 16.30 12.82
CA ASN A 486 -1.96 17.35 12.23
C ASN A 486 -1.21 18.31 11.30
N GLY A 487 0.12 18.15 11.17
CA GLY A 487 0.95 19.13 10.45
C GLY A 487 0.95 18.98 8.92
N TYR A 488 0.55 17.84 8.38
CA TYR A 488 0.51 17.59 6.95
C TYR A 488 -0.65 16.67 6.61
N THR A 489 -1.82 17.26 6.42
CA THR A 489 -2.82 16.62 5.58
C THR A 489 -2.28 16.72 4.16
N GLY A 490 -2.02 15.64 3.46
CA GLY A 490 -1.48 15.64 2.10
C GLY A 490 -2.28 16.43 1.06
N ASP A 491 -3.22 17.25 1.53
CA ASP A 491 -4.08 18.15 0.78
C ASP A 491 -3.58 19.60 0.73
N ALA A 492 -2.46 19.94 1.43
CA ALA A 492 -1.88 21.26 1.32
C ALA A 492 -1.31 21.44 -0.10
N ILE A 493 -1.63 22.58 -0.71
CA ILE A 493 -1.10 22.95 -2.01
C ILE A 493 0.40 23.25 -1.84
N MET A 494 1.25 22.35 -2.33
CA MET A 494 2.69 22.55 -2.39
C MET A 494 3.06 23.05 -3.79
N TYR A 495 3.66 24.19 -3.89
CA TYR A 495 4.22 24.73 -5.12
C TYR A 495 5.67 25.13 -4.91
N ARG A 496 6.59 24.53 -5.68
CA ARG A 496 8.04 24.72 -5.53
C ARG A 496 8.54 24.51 -4.09
N GLY A 497 8.03 23.46 -3.42
CA GLY A 497 8.41 23.13 -2.06
C GLY A 497 7.90 24.10 -0.98
N ARG A 498 6.93 24.96 -1.31
CA ARG A 498 6.28 25.88 -0.36
C ARG A 498 4.78 25.59 -0.31
N PRO A 499 4.17 25.53 0.88
CA PRO A 499 2.73 25.48 0.98
C PRO A 499 2.14 26.77 0.42
N VAL A 500 1.22 26.66 -0.52
CA VAL A 500 0.47 27.79 -1.08
C VAL A 500 -0.95 27.67 -0.56
N LEU A 501 -1.40 28.66 0.17
CA LEU A 501 -2.80 28.79 0.56
C LEU A 501 -3.52 29.58 -0.52
N VAL A 502 -4.41 28.93 -1.22
CA VAL A 502 -5.37 29.59 -2.13
C VAL A 502 -6.70 29.66 -1.39
N GLY A 503 -6.85 30.67 -0.56
CA GLY A 503 -7.93 30.73 0.40
C GLY A 503 -7.85 29.54 1.37
N LYS A 504 -8.98 28.82 1.57
CA LYS A 504 -9.05 27.57 2.36
C LYS A 504 -9.04 26.31 1.50
N LYS A 505 -8.72 26.42 0.19
CA LYS A 505 -8.79 25.32 -0.78
C LYS A 505 -7.58 24.41 -0.66
N SER A 506 -7.83 23.12 -0.69
CA SER A 506 -6.80 22.08 -0.83
C SER A 506 -6.43 21.90 -2.32
N MET A 507 -5.33 21.19 -2.59
CA MET A 507 -4.97 20.79 -3.95
C MET A 507 -6.07 19.94 -4.59
N ARG A 508 -6.72 19.11 -3.80
CA ARG A 508 -7.83 18.29 -4.25
C ARG A 508 -9.06 19.12 -4.64
N ASP A 509 -9.33 20.20 -3.89
CA ASP A 509 -10.43 21.11 -4.23
C ASP A 509 -10.16 21.79 -5.58
N LEU A 510 -8.93 22.28 -5.80
CA LEU A 510 -8.50 22.82 -7.10
C LEU A 510 -8.66 21.81 -8.22
N TYR A 511 -8.18 20.59 -8.01
CA TYR A 511 -8.34 19.52 -8.98
C TYR A 511 -9.82 19.27 -9.31
N ASN A 512 -10.67 19.11 -8.31
CA ASN A 512 -12.09 18.86 -8.53
C ASN A 512 -12.78 20.01 -9.29
N GLU A 513 -12.50 21.27 -8.92
CA GLU A 513 -13.07 22.44 -9.60
C GLU A 513 -12.61 22.55 -11.05
N VAL A 514 -11.34 22.29 -11.33
CA VAL A 514 -10.82 22.41 -12.70
C VAL A 514 -11.25 21.22 -13.56
N MET A 515 -11.41 20.03 -13.00
CA MET A 515 -11.86 18.86 -13.75
C MET A 515 -13.35 18.90 -14.15
N GLU A 516 -14.13 19.82 -13.58
CA GLU A 516 -15.50 20.15 -14.05
C GLU A 516 -15.50 21.06 -15.29
N ILE A 517 -14.34 21.63 -15.65
CA ILE A 517 -14.17 22.54 -16.80
C ILE A 517 -13.87 21.69 -18.04
N GLU A 518 -14.66 21.89 -19.09
CA GLU A 518 -14.52 21.12 -20.34
C GLU A 518 -13.61 21.81 -21.37
N SER A 519 -13.55 23.13 -21.37
CA SER A 519 -12.82 23.90 -22.39
C SER A 519 -11.54 24.55 -21.85
N GLY A 520 -10.53 24.66 -22.73
CA GLY A 520 -9.28 25.34 -22.38
C GLY A 520 -9.48 26.83 -22.08
N ASP A 521 -10.38 27.52 -22.78
CA ASP A 521 -10.64 28.96 -22.53
C ASP A 521 -11.28 29.17 -21.15
N GLU A 522 -12.18 28.30 -20.73
CA GLU A 522 -12.78 28.36 -19.39
C GLU A 522 -11.76 28.12 -18.29
N VAL A 523 -10.80 27.20 -18.47
CA VAL A 523 -9.74 26.98 -17.46
C VAL A 523 -8.80 28.18 -17.39
N TRP A 524 -8.57 28.88 -18.50
CA TRP A 524 -7.79 30.12 -18.49
C TRP A 524 -8.52 31.26 -17.77
N ASP A 525 -9.82 31.39 -17.96
CA ASP A 525 -10.64 32.35 -17.22
C ASP A 525 -10.74 32.01 -15.73
N TYR A 526 -10.82 30.73 -15.40
CA TYR A 526 -10.70 30.27 -14.01
C TYR A 526 -9.34 30.65 -13.42
N THR A 527 -8.26 30.49 -14.17
CA THR A 527 -6.90 30.90 -13.77
C THR A 527 -6.81 32.37 -13.43
N LYS A 528 -7.40 33.24 -14.26
CA LYS A 528 -7.47 34.69 -14.00
C LYS A 528 -8.27 34.99 -12.72
N LYS A 529 -9.44 34.38 -12.55
CA LYS A 529 -10.26 34.58 -11.34
C LYS A 529 -9.51 34.15 -10.07
N LEU A 530 -8.83 33.02 -10.12
CA LEU A 530 -8.04 32.51 -9.00
C LEU A 530 -6.87 33.45 -8.68
N HIS A 531 -6.18 33.98 -9.70
CA HIS A 531 -5.13 34.96 -9.55
C HIS A 531 -5.64 36.26 -8.85
N ASP A 532 -6.81 36.77 -9.23
CA ASP A 532 -7.41 37.93 -8.62
C ASP A 532 -7.82 37.70 -7.16
N GLN A 533 -8.34 36.51 -6.85
CA GLN A 533 -8.61 36.09 -5.47
C GLN A 533 -7.34 36.05 -4.63
N ILE A 534 -6.27 35.45 -5.12
CA ILE A 534 -4.97 35.43 -4.41
C ILE A 534 -4.42 36.84 -4.17
N LYS A 535 -4.61 37.76 -5.12
CA LYS A 535 -4.21 39.17 -4.95
C LYS A 535 -5.04 39.90 -3.89
N SER A 536 -6.36 39.64 -3.84
CA SER A 536 -7.25 40.23 -2.85
C SER A 536 -6.95 39.74 -1.43
N ASP A 537 -6.66 38.43 -1.28
CA ASP A 537 -6.33 37.81 0.02
C ASP A 537 -4.97 38.27 0.58
N LYS A 538 -4.02 38.65 -0.27
CA LYS A 538 -2.76 39.27 0.18
C LYS A 538 -2.93 40.67 0.84
N GLY A 539 -4.09 41.28 0.67
CA GLY A 539 -4.50 42.50 1.37
C GLY A 539 -4.93 42.30 2.83
N VAL A 540 -5.23 41.09 3.24
CA VAL A 540 -5.54 40.72 4.63
C VAL A 540 -4.24 40.37 5.34
N LYS A 541 -3.79 41.21 6.24
CA LYS A 541 -2.58 41.05 7.06
C LYS A 541 -2.53 39.64 7.64
N SER A 542 -1.41 38.96 7.42
CA SER A 542 -1.08 37.64 8.01
C SER A 542 -1.10 37.72 9.54
N GLY A 543 -2.25 37.46 10.12
CA GLY A 543 -2.39 37.14 11.53
C GLY A 543 -2.23 35.66 11.76
N GLY A 544 -1.01 35.16 11.95
CA GLY A 544 -0.79 33.77 12.18
C GLY A 544 0.66 33.41 12.49
N GLY A 545 1.16 33.81 13.67
CA GLY A 545 2.50 33.46 14.14
C GLY A 545 2.75 31.96 14.33
N GLU A 546 1.70 31.11 14.40
CA GLU A 546 1.84 29.67 14.61
C GLU A 546 2.17 28.92 13.31
N SER A 547 1.64 29.31 12.15
CA SER A 547 1.97 28.67 10.88
C SER A 547 3.39 28.99 10.41
N MET A 548 3.90 30.17 10.74
CA MET A 548 5.26 30.61 10.39
C MET A 548 6.33 29.87 11.21
N GLN A 549 6.08 29.56 12.48
CA GLN A 549 7.00 28.76 13.31
C GLN A 549 7.08 27.30 12.85
N MET A 550 5.97 26.69 12.42
CA MET A 550 5.97 25.37 11.79
C MET A 550 6.72 25.34 10.45
N MET A 551 6.58 26.41 9.66
CA MET A 551 7.27 26.60 8.38
C MET A 551 8.80 26.73 8.56
N MET A 552 9.26 27.39 9.61
CA MET A 552 10.69 27.52 9.94
C MET A 552 11.29 26.19 10.41
N ALA A 553 10.54 25.38 11.15
CA ALA A 553 10.99 24.04 11.59
C ALA A 553 11.15 23.07 10.41
N TYR A 554 10.23 23.13 9.42
CA TYR A 554 10.29 22.31 8.20
C TYR A 554 11.47 22.72 7.29
N ASN A 555 11.69 24.04 7.11
CA ASN A 555 12.80 24.54 6.29
C ASN A 555 14.19 24.36 6.95
N ALA A 556 14.26 24.28 8.27
CA ALA A 556 15.50 23.95 8.98
C ALA A 556 15.94 22.50 8.72
N GLY A 557 14.98 21.57 8.62
CA GLY A 557 15.25 20.17 8.26
C GLY A 557 15.79 19.98 6.83
N LYS A 558 15.32 20.78 5.86
CA LYS A 558 15.77 20.70 4.45
C LYS A 558 17.16 21.32 4.19
N LYS A 559 17.67 22.14 5.10
CA LYS A 559 18.98 22.83 4.94
C LYS A 559 20.19 21.97 5.31
N TYR A 560 19.98 20.79 5.90
CA TYR A 560 21.01 19.88 6.38
C TYR A 560 20.83 18.42 5.88
N GLY A 561 20.07 18.23 4.78
CA GLY A 561 19.93 16.94 4.10
C GLY A 561 20.75 16.89 2.82
#